data_0ddec79b8343b3ee580b6055736ea0de
#
_entry.id   0ddec79b8343b3ee580b6055736ea0de
#
_cell.length_a   1.000
_cell.length_b   1.000
_cell.length_c   1.000
_cell.angle_alpha   90.00
_cell.angle_beta   90.00
_cell.angle_gamma   90.00
#
_symmetry.space_group_name_H-M   'P 1'
#
loop_
_entity.id
_entity.type
_entity.pdbx_description
1 polymer ?
#
loop_
_entity_poly.entity_id
_entity_poly.type
_entity_poly.pdbx_seq_one_letter_code
_entity_poly.pdbx_strand_id
1 'polypeptide(L)'
;MCSSDLRLAARGEFADLIADIVAASDMASETARALLTAGLTNYAAGAIVMPYARFRAEARSVRHDIDRLRRIFGTSFEQTCHRLSTLQRPGALGIPFFFCRVDMAGNITKRHSATRLQFARFGGACPLWIVHEAVAIPDRILTQLLETSDGIRYVSMAKGLVKPSETYTRPARRYAVALGCEEANASEFIYADALGTGGIATPIGASCRICLRPDCDQRAFPPAASEIRVDPNRRGAVPYEVV
;
A
#
# COMPACT_ATOMS: atom_id res chain seq x y z
N MET A 1 -13.09 -1.36 -21.83
CA MET A 1 -13.80 -0.21 -21.26
C MET A 1 -12.78 0.72 -20.61
N CYS A 2 -12.74 1.99 -21.00
CA CYS A 2 -11.75 2.95 -20.48
C CYS A 2 -12.03 3.27 -19.01
N SER A 3 -10.99 3.61 -18.22
CA SER A 3 -11.14 4.01 -16.83
C SER A 3 -12.04 5.25 -16.64
N SER A 4 -12.12 6.11 -17.66
CA SER A 4 -13.02 7.28 -17.71
C SER A 4 -14.49 6.88 -17.81
N ASP A 5 -14.81 5.88 -18.65
CA ASP A 5 -16.19 5.43 -18.87
C ASP A 5 -16.78 4.80 -17.62
N LEU A 6 -15.95 4.02 -16.89
CA LEU A 6 -16.34 3.45 -15.60
C LEU A 6 -16.62 4.50 -14.52
N ARG A 7 -15.86 5.59 -14.52
CA ARG A 7 -16.11 6.70 -13.60
C ARG A 7 -17.40 7.46 -13.93
N LEU A 8 -17.70 7.62 -15.22
CA LEU A 8 -18.96 8.22 -15.66
C LEU A 8 -20.15 7.35 -15.27
N ALA A 9 -20.08 6.04 -15.51
CA ALA A 9 -21.09 5.09 -15.08
C ALA A 9 -21.29 5.11 -13.54
N ALA A 10 -20.20 5.10 -12.78
CA ALA A 10 -20.27 5.16 -11.33
C ALA A 10 -20.85 6.49 -10.81
N ARG A 11 -20.57 7.61 -11.49
CA ARG A 11 -21.19 8.91 -11.16
C ARG A 11 -22.69 8.92 -11.41
N GLY A 12 -23.16 8.28 -12.47
CA GLY A 12 -24.60 8.20 -12.74
C GLY A 12 -25.32 7.27 -11.77
N GLU A 13 -24.81 6.05 -11.61
CA GLU A 13 -25.45 4.99 -10.82
C GLU A 13 -25.45 5.25 -9.31
N PHE A 14 -24.38 5.87 -8.77
CA PHE A 14 -24.18 6.03 -7.33
C PHE A 14 -24.11 7.50 -6.89
N ALA A 15 -24.61 8.45 -7.71
CA ALA A 15 -24.53 9.89 -7.42
C ALA A 15 -25.13 10.23 -6.06
N ASP A 16 -26.37 9.82 -5.83
CA ASP A 16 -27.11 10.14 -4.61
C ASP A 16 -26.47 9.50 -3.37
N LEU A 17 -26.10 8.22 -3.45
CA LEU A 17 -25.42 7.53 -2.36
C LEU A 17 -24.07 8.20 -2.01
N ILE A 18 -23.30 8.60 -3.02
CA ILE A 18 -22.04 9.31 -2.79
C ILE A 18 -22.28 10.67 -2.16
N ALA A 19 -23.30 11.41 -2.61
CA ALA A 19 -23.67 12.70 -2.04
C ALA A 19 -24.09 12.56 -0.56
N ASP A 20 -24.90 11.57 -0.23
CA ASP A 20 -25.32 11.28 1.14
C ASP A 20 -24.13 10.97 2.06
N ILE A 21 -23.21 10.11 1.62
CA ILE A 21 -22.00 9.79 2.40
C ILE A 21 -21.12 11.03 2.61
N VAL A 22 -20.97 11.86 1.58
CA VAL A 22 -20.17 13.10 1.68
C VAL A 22 -20.86 14.10 2.61
N ALA A 23 -22.17 14.24 2.53
CA ALA A 23 -22.95 15.12 3.40
C ALA A 23 -22.89 14.69 4.88
N ALA A 24 -22.90 13.38 5.14
CA ALA A 24 -22.77 12.81 6.49
C ALA A 24 -21.33 12.86 7.04
N SER A 25 -20.35 13.28 6.24
CA SER A 25 -18.95 13.35 6.67
C SER A 25 -18.63 14.66 7.39
N ASP A 26 -17.79 14.62 8.45
CA ASP A 26 -17.31 15.79 9.19
C ASP A 26 -16.23 16.59 8.43
N MET A 27 -16.26 16.57 7.09
CA MET A 27 -15.27 17.27 6.27
C MET A 27 -15.50 18.79 6.28
N ALA A 28 -14.58 19.51 6.92
CA ALA A 28 -14.70 20.95 7.14
C ALA A 28 -14.56 21.79 5.85
N SER A 29 -13.78 21.34 4.85
CA SER A 29 -13.51 22.12 3.65
C SER A 29 -14.19 21.54 2.41
N GLU A 30 -14.57 22.40 1.47
CA GLU A 30 -15.10 22.02 0.17
C GLU A 30 -14.12 21.15 -0.62
N THR A 31 -12.82 21.47 -0.58
CA THR A 31 -11.76 20.68 -1.20
C THR A 31 -11.70 19.26 -0.62
N ALA A 32 -11.84 19.11 0.70
CA ALA A 32 -11.86 17.80 1.33
C ALA A 32 -13.08 16.97 0.87
N ARG A 33 -14.26 17.58 0.80
CA ARG A 33 -15.47 16.95 0.27
C ARG A 33 -15.32 16.54 -1.19
N ALA A 34 -14.73 17.40 -2.02
CA ALA A 34 -14.45 17.07 -3.43
C ALA A 34 -13.48 15.90 -3.58
N LEU A 35 -12.44 15.81 -2.75
CA LEU A 35 -11.51 14.68 -2.71
C LEU A 35 -12.20 13.39 -2.25
N LEU A 36 -13.06 13.44 -1.25
CA LEU A 36 -13.85 12.31 -0.79
C LEU A 36 -14.79 11.81 -1.90
N THR A 37 -15.51 12.72 -2.57
CA THR A 37 -16.37 12.41 -3.73
C THR A 37 -15.58 11.68 -4.83
N ALA A 38 -14.42 12.20 -5.19
CA ALA A 38 -13.56 11.57 -6.20
C ALA A 38 -13.06 10.19 -5.75
N GLY A 39 -12.74 10.03 -4.48
CA GLY A 39 -12.33 8.75 -3.87
C GLY A 39 -13.45 7.71 -3.93
N LEU A 40 -14.66 8.07 -3.51
CA LEU A 40 -15.85 7.21 -3.52
C LEU A 40 -16.26 6.84 -4.96
N THR A 41 -16.21 7.78 -5.90
CA THR A 41 -16.48 7.51 -7.33
C THR A 41 -15.48 6.50 -7.89
N ASN A 42 -14.19 6.63 -7.57
CA ASN A 42 -13.18 5.66 -7.99
C ASN A 42 -13.39 4.28 -7.37
N TYR A 43 -13.82 4.24 -6.10
CA TYR A 43 -14.16 2.99 -5.42
C TYR A 43 -15.37 2.30 -6.08
N ALA A 44 -16.44 3.03 -6.34
CA ALA A 44 -17.65 2.53 -6.99
C ALA A 44 -17.34 1.99 -8.40
N ALA A 45 -16.55 2.72 -9.20
CA ALA A 45 -16.09 2.25 -10.51
C ALA A 45 -15.32 0.92 -10.41
N GLY A 46 -14.46 0.77 -9.42
CA GLY A 46 -13.78 -0.49 -9.13
C GLY A 46 -14.72 -1.61 -8.70
N ALA A 47 -15.76 -1.29 -7.93
CA ALA A 47 -16.75 -2.26 -7.46
C ALA A 47 -17.66 -2.78 -8.57
N ILE A 48 -17.97 -1.97 -9.59
CA ILE A 48 -18.70 -2.40 -10.79
C ILE A 48 -17.92 -3.50 -11.52
N VAL A 49 -16.63 -3.30 -11.76
CA VAL A 49 -15.79 -4.26 -12.50
C VAL A 49 -15.45 -5.48 -11.67
N MET A 50 -15.27 -5.31 -10.36
CA MET A 50 -14.92 -6.36 -9.41
C MET A 50 -16.03 -6.52 -8.35
N PRO A 51 -17.20 -7.10 -8.71
CA PRO A 51 -18.33 -7.27 -7.78
C PRO A 51 -17.90 -8.07 -6.55
N TYR A 52 -18.34 -7.64 -5.36
CA TYR A 52 -17.80 -8.09 -4.08
C TYR A 52 -17.78 -9.62 -3.93
N ALA A 53 -18.92 -10.29 -4.05
CA ALA A 53 -19.04 -11.72 -3.83
C ALA A 53 -18.18 -12.54 -4.80
N ARG A 54 -18.27 -12.23 -6.10
CA ARG A 54 -17.50 -12.91 -7.15
C ARG A 54 -15.99 -12.66 -6.98
N PHE A 55 -15.59 -11.41 -6.78
CA PHE A 55 -14.18 -11.08 -6.62
C PHE A 55 -13.57 -11.74 -5.38
N ARG A 56 -14.29 -11.77 -4.25
CA ARG A 56 -13.84 -12.43 -3.04
C ARG A 56 -13.71 -13.95 -3.22
N ALA A 57 -14.67 -14.61 -3.89
CA ALA A 57 -14.59 -16.04 -4.17
C ALA A 57 -13.40 -16.39 -5.07
N GLU A 58 -13.23 -15.66 -6.17
CA GLU A 58 -12.07 -15.83 -7.08
C GLU A 58 -10.75 -15.55 -6.38
N ALA A 59 -10.67 -14.51 -5.54
CA ALA A 59 -9.45 -14.21 -4.79
C ALA A 59 -9.02 -15.38 -3.89
N ARG A 60 -9.97 -16.00 -3.19
CA ARG A 60 -9.68 -17.17 -2.34
C ARG A 60 -9.26 -18.38 -3.17
N SER A 61 -9.94 -18.65 -4.28
CA SER A 61 -9.66 -19.83 -5.13
C SER A 61 -8.25 -19.82 -5.71
N VAL A 62 -7.68 -18.64 -5.94
CA VAL A 62 -6.32 -18.46 -6.48
C VAL A 62 -5.30 -18.01 -5.42
N ARG A 63 -5.62 -18.14 -4.12
CA ARG A 63 -4.77 -17.69 -3.01
C ARG A 63 -4.26 -16.25 -3.21
N HIS A 64 -5.17 -15.35 -3.65
CA HIS A 64 -4.93 -13.93 -3.85
C HIS A 64 -3.80 -13.60 -4.87
N ASP A 65 -3.60 -14.47 -5.88
CA ASP A 65 -2.72 -14.22 -7.03
C ASP A 65 -3.22 -13.03 -7.84
N ILE A 66 -2.53 -11.91 -7.75
CA ILE A 66 -2.96 -10.64 -8.36
C ILE A 66 -2.92 -10.71 -9.88
N ASP A 67 -1.91 -11.36 -10.47
CA ASP A 67 -1.79 -11.46 -11.91
C ASP A 67 -2.89 -12.36 -12.52
N ARG A 68 -3.36 -13.37 -11.81
CA ARG A 68 -4.53 -14.16 -12.20
C ARG A 68 -5.82 -13.34 -12.07
N LEU A 69 -6.01 -12.68 -10.93
CA LEU A 69 -7.21 -11.87 -10.66
C LEU A 69 -7.37 -10.74 -11.68
N ARG A 70 -6.30 -9.99 -11.97
CA ARG A 70 -6.39 -8.89 -12.94
C ARG A 70 -6.76 -9.35 -14.35
N ARG A 71 -6.37 -10.57 -14.74
CA ARG A 71 -6.78 -11.16 -16.02
C ARG A 71 -8.24 -11.56 -16.03
N ILE A 72 -8.73 -12.17 -14.94
CA ILE A 72 -10.15 -12.58 -14.81
C ILE A 72 -11.09 -11.36 -14.89
N PHE A 73 -10.70 -10.25 -14.25
CA PHE A 73 -11.55 -9.06 -14.15
C PHE A 73 -11.19 -7.93 -15.13
N GLY A 74 -10.16 -8.10 -15.97
CA GLY A 74 -9.73 -7.07 -16.93
C GLY A 74 -9.24 -5.79 -16.27
N THR A 75 -8.58 -5.88 -15.10
CA THR A 75 -8.17 -4.73 -14.29
C THR A 75 -6.66 -4.54 -14.27
N SER A 76 -6.19 -3.37 -13.83
CA SER A 76 -4.78 -3.13 -13.61
C SER A 76 -4.31 -3.78 -12.29
N PHE A 77 -3.00 -4.01 -12.18
CA PHE A 77 -2.38 -4.54 -10.96
C PHE A 77 -2.73 -3.69 -9.73
N GLU A 78 -2.61 -2.36 -9.84
CA GLU A 78 -2.94 -1.43 -8.75
C GLU A 78 -4.42 -1.51 -8.36
N GLN A 79 -5.36 -1.58 -9.33
CA GLN A 79 -6.79 -1.69 -9.04
C GLN A 79 -7.12 -2.97 -8.30
N THR A 80 -6.54 -4.10 -8.73
CA THR A 80 -6.73 -5.40 -8.09
C THR A 80 -6.21 -5.39 -6.64
N CYS A 81 -4.99 -4.89 -6.40
CA CYS A 81 -4.43 -4.74 -5.05
C CYS A 81 -5.31 -3.87 -4.15
N HIS A 82 -5.73 -2.71 -4.66
CA HIS A 82 -6.61 -1.82 -3.90
C HIS A 82 -7.96 -2.48 -3.59
N ARG A 83 -8.54 -3.22 -4.54
CA ARG A 83 -9.80 -3.95 -4.31
C ARG A 83 -9.67 -5.01 -3.23
N LEU A 84 -8.57 -5.78 -3.24
CA LEU A 84 -8.27 -6.77 -2.20
C LEU A 84 -8.26 -6.15 -0.80
N SER A 85 -7.62 -4.99 -0.64
CA SER A 85 -7.54 -4.32 0.66
C SER A 85 -8.89 -3.80 1.18
N THR A 86 -9.91 -3.66 0.30
CA THR A 86 -11.24 -3.14 0.66
C THR A 86 -12.29 -4.24 0.92
N LEU A 87 -11.92 -5.51 0.92
CA LEU A 87 -12.85 -6.63 1.14
C LEU A 87 -13.16 -6.82 2.62
N GLN A 88 -13.76 -5.81 3.25
CA GLN A 88 -14.02 -5.80 4.71
C GLN A 88 -15.50 -5.69 5.05
N ARG A 89 -16.41 -6.25 4.22
CA ARG A 89 -17.86 -6.26 4.50
C ARG A 89 -18.16 -7.15 5.71
N PRO A 90 -18.87 -6.66 6.72
CA PRO A 90 -19.33 -7.48 7.86
C PRO A 90 -20.08 -8.74 7.40
N GLY A 91 -19.79 -9.88 8.01
CA GLY A 91 -20.36 -11.19 7.65
C GLY A 91 -19.76 -11.83 6.38
N ALA A 92 -18.93 -11.13 5.63
CA ALA A 92 -18.29 -11.65 4.41
C ALA A 92 -16.87 -11.10 4.23
N LEU A 93 -16.08 -11.06 5.29
CA LEU A 93 -14.71 -10.53 5.30
C LEU A 93 -13.79 -11.30 4.34
N GLY A 94 -12.92 -10.56 3.66
CA GLY A 94 -11.72 -11.09 3.03
C GLY A 94 -10.56 -11.09 4.02
N ILE A 95 -9.36 -11.42 3.54
CA ILE A 95 -8.14 -11.24 4.33
C ILE A 95 -7.89 -9.75 4.53
N PRO A 96 -7.54 -9.33 5.76
CA PRO A 96 -7.11 -7.96 5.99
C PRO A 96 -5.78 -7.70 5.28
N PHE A 97 -5.80 -6.86 4.26
CA PHE A 97 -4.59 -6.41 3.56
C PHE A 97 -4.31 -4.94 3.85
N PHE A 98 -3.02 -4.60 3.96
CA PHE A 98 -2.56 -3.25 3.72
C PHE A 98 -2.20 -3.08 2.24
N PHE A 99 -2.41 -1.89 1.73
CA PHE A 99 -2.08 -1.49 0.36
C PHE A 99 -1.40 -0.13 0.38
N CYS A 100 -0.35 0.05 -0.39
CA CYS A 100 0.18 1.38 -0.66
C CYS A 100 0.78 1.50 -2.06
N ARG A 101 0.91 2.74 -2.49
CA ARG A 101 1.67 3.14 -3.68
C ARG A 101 2.75 4.13 -3.28
N VAL A 102 3.98 3.82 -3.68
CA VAL A 102 5.17 4.60 -3.35
C VAL A 102 5.79 5.12 -4.64
N ASP A 103 6.14 6.41 -4.70
CA ASP A 103 6.83 7.01 -5.83
C ASP A 103 8.35 6.74 -5.78
N MET A 104 9.08 7.25 -6.77
CA MET A 104 10.54 7.05 -6.88
C MET A 104 11.34 7.72 -5.74
N ALA A 105 10.76 8.71 -5.07
CA ALA A 105 11.36 9.39 -3.92
C ALA A 105 11.01 8.71 -2.58
N GLY A 106 10.26 7.60 -2.62
CA GLY A 106 9.84 6.88 -1.42
C GLY A 106 8.57 7.44 -0.76
N ASN A 107 7.91 8.45 -1.33
CA ASN A 107 6.69 9.01 -0.76
C ASN A 107 5.50 8.09 -0.97
N ILE A 108 4.70 7.90 0.09
CA ILE A 108 3.45 7.14 0.01
C ILE A 108 2.37 8.03 -0.59
N THR A 109 2.06 7.80 -1.86
CA THR A 109 1.10 8.61 -2.64
C THR A 109 -0.34 8.09 -2.60
N LYS A 110 -0.54 6.83 -2.20
CA LYS A 110 -1.85 6.21 -1.97
C LYS A 110 -1.69 5.13 -0.91
N ARG A 111 -2.65 5.01 -0.02
CA ARG A 111 -2.63 4.02 1.05
C ARG A 111 -4.03 3.61 1.47
N HIS A 112 -4.16 2.38 1.90
CA HIS A 112 -5.32 1.82 2.59
C HIS A 112 -4.84 0.65 3.47
N SER A 113 -5.35 0.51 4.67
CA SER A 113 -5.00 -0.61 5.54
C SER A 113 -6.24 -1.13 6.25
N ALA A 114 -6.46 -2.42 6.11
CA ALA A 114 -7.39 -3.20 6.91
C ALA A 114 -6.67 -4.01 8.00
N THR A 115 -5.33 -3.86 8.09
CA THR A 115 -4.46 -4.48 9.10
C THR A 115 -4.12 -3.48 10.19
N ARG A 116 -3.38 -3.94 11.21
CA ARG A 116 -2.82 -3.07 12.26
C ARG A 116 -1.66 -2.19 11.76
N LEU A 117 -1.11 -2.46 10.58
CA LEU A 117 -0.03 -1.65 10.01
C LEU A 117 -0.48 -0.21 9.76
N GLN A 118 0.12 0.72 10.48
CA GLN A 118 -0.13 2.15 10.32
C GLN A 118 0.93 2.77 9.42
N PHE A 119 0.47 3.46 8.37
CA PHE A 119 1.36 4.26 7.53
C PHE A 119 1.51 5.66 8.10
N ALA A 120 2.72 6.20 8.07
CA ALA A 120 2.93 7.59 8.39
C ALA A 120 2.10 8.51 7.49
N ARG A 121 1.52 9.56 8.07
CA ARG A 121 0.76 10.57 7.30
C ARG A 121 1.68 11.39 6.41
N PHE A 122 2.90 11.64 6.88
CA PHE A 122 3.91 12.46 6.23
C PHE A 122 5.26 11.74 6.27
N GLY A 123 6.09 11.99 5.27
CA GLY A 123 7.40 11.37 5.14
C GLY A 123 7.40 10.17 4.20
N GLY A 124 8.60 9.66 3.93
CA GLY A 124 8.82 8.51 3.05
C GLY A 124 8.55 7.18 3.76
N ALA A 125 8.42 6.13 2.96
CA ALA A 125 8.41 4.76 3.42
C ALA A 125 9.75 4.41 4.08
N CYS A 126 9.73 3.43 5.00
CA CYS A 126 10.96 2.96 5.64
C CYS A 126 12.00 2.53 4.58
N PRO A 127 13.27 2.97 4.67
CA PRO A 127 14.30 2.61 3.70
C PRO A 127 14.55 1.10 3.58
N LEU A 128 14.26 0.33 4.62
CA LEU A 128 14.42 -1.13 4.64
C LEU A 128 13.27 -1.88 3.92
N TRP A 129 12.25 -1.17 3.48
CA TRP A 129 11.10 -1.81 2.85
C TRP A 129 11.34 -2.06 1.36
N ILE A 130 11.01 -3.26 0.89
CA ILE A 130 11.20 -3.77 -0.47
C ILE A 130 10.59 -2.89 -1.57
N VAL A 131 9.71 -1.95 -1.23
CA VAL A 131 9.09 -1.03 -2.18
C VAL A 131 10.11 -0.18 -2.95
N HIS A 132 11.22 0.18 -2.31
CA HIS A 132 12.29 0.97 -2.93
C HIS A 132 13.02 0.18 -4.01
N GLU A 133 13.32 -1.09 -3.74
CA GLU A 133 13.91 -2.00 -4.73
C GLU A 133 12.93 -2.26 -5.87
N ALA A 134 11.64 -2.49 -5.56
CA ALA A 134 10.61 -2.72 -6.55
C ALA A 134 10.46 -1.56 -7.56
N VAL A 135 10.59 -0.30 -7.13
CA VAL A 135 10.60 0.86 -8.04
C VAL A 135 11.77 0.80 -9.02
N ALA A 136 12.93 0.31 -8.57
CA ALA A 136 14.14 0.23 -9.40
C ALA A 136 14.06 -0.91 -10.43
N ILE A 137 13.33 -2.00 -10.11
CA ILE A 137 13.20 -3.19 -10.95
C ILE A 137 11.73 -3.36 -11.37
N PRO A 138 11.25 -2.62 -12.39
CA PRO A 138 9.86 -2.70 -12.83
C PRO A 138 9.44 -4.11 -13.26
N ASP A 139 8.14 -4.37 -13.13
CA ASP A 139 7.45 -5.62 -13.52
C ASP A 139 7.84 -6.89 -12.75
N ARG A 140 8.87 -6.84 -11.92
CA ARG A 140 9.23 -7.94 -11.03
C ARG A 140 8.44 -7.84 -9.73
N ILE A 141 7.88 -8.96 -9.27
CA ILE A 141 7.31 -9.10 -7.94
C ILE A 141 8.42 -9.47 -6.97
N LEU A 142 8.56 -8.68 -5.92
CA LEU A 142 9.48 -8.91 -4.81
C LEU A 142 8.67 -9.19 -3.55
N THR A 143 9.17 -10.06 -2.68
CA THR A 143 8.51 -10.45 -1.43
C THR A 143 9.43 -10.23 -0.25
N GLN A 144 8.87 -9.86 0.89
CA GLN A 144 9.63 -9.60 2.11
C GLN A 144 8.78 -9.92 3.34
N LEU A 145 9.40 -10.56 4.32
CA LEU A 145 8.85 -10.70 5.65
C LEU A 145 9.25 -9.47 6.47
N LEU A 146 8.28 -8.78 7.02
CA LEU A 146 8.45 -7.54 7.76
C LEU A 146 8.13 -7.75 9.23
N GLU A 147 8.78 -6.98 10.10
CA GLU A 147 8.42 -6.87 11.50
C GLU A 147 8.39 -5.40 11.93
N THR A 148 7.26 -4.97 12.46
CA THR A 148 7.08 -3.62 13.00
C THR A 148 7.62 -3.52 14.44
N SER A 149 7.75 -2.30 14.96
CA SER A 149 8.32 -2.06 16.30
C SER A 149 7.51 -2.65 17.45
N ASP A 150 6.24 -2.97 17.22
CA ASP A 150 5.34 -3.65 18.15
C ASP A 150 5.39 -5.20 18.04
N GLY A 151 6.36 -5.73 17.26
CA GLY A 151 6.59 -7.16 17.11
C GLY A 151 5.62 -7.87 16.15
N ILE A 152 4.74 -7.12 15.48
CA ILE A 152 3.82 -7.73 14.52
C ILE A 152 4.54 -8.02 13.20
N ARG A 153 4.36 -9.24 12.70
CA ARG A 153 5.00 -9.70 11.44
C ARG A 153 4.02 -9.68 10.29
N TYR A 154 4.50 -9.27 9.13
CA TYR A 154 3.71 -9.14 7.89
C TYR A 154 4.43 -9.79 6.71
N VAL A 155 3.66 -10.46 5.88
CA VAL A 155 4.09 -10.82 4.52
C VAL A 155 3.77 -9.65 3.62
N SER A 156 4.79 -9.09 2.97
CA SER A 156 4.67 -8.00 2.00
C SER A 156 5.14 -8.46 0.63
N MET A 157 4.39 -8.13 -0.39
CA MET A 157 4.88 -8.15 -1.76
C MET A 157 4.87 -6.74 -2.34
N ALA A 158 5.78 -6.45 -3.26
CA ALA A 158 5.84 -5.20 -4.00
C ALA A 158 6.14 -5.44 -5.47
N LYS A 159 5.55 -4.62 -6.33
CA LYS A 159 5.82 -4.62 -7.77
C LYS A 159 6.02 -3.19 -8.27
N GLY A 160 7.13 -2.95 -8.96
CA GLY A 160 7.36 -1.71 -9.70
C GLY A 160 6.50 -1.64 -10.95
N LEU A 161 5.89 -0.49 -11.17
CA LEU A 161 5.04 -0.22 -12.32
C LEU A 161 5.53 1.01 -13.07
N VAL A 162 5.51 0.93 -14.39
CA VAL A 162 5.81 2.05 -15.29
C VAL A 162 4.57 2.43 -16.04
N LYS A 163 4.15 3.68 -15.93
CA LYS A 163 3.15 4.27 -16.81
C LYS A 163 3.87 5.02 -17.93
N PRO A 164 3.81 4.52 -19.16
CA PRO A 164 4.45 5.20 -20.28
C PRO A 164 3.91 6.63 -20.42
N SER A 165 4.74 7.50 -20.94
CA SER A 165 4.33 8.84 -21.34
C SER A 165 3.71 8.81 -22.72
N GLU A 166 2.83 9.75 -23.00
CA GLU A 166 2.24 9.95 -24.33
C GLU A 166 3.24 10.59 -25.32
N THR A 167 4.33 11.20 -24.81
CA THR A 167 5.32 11.88 -25.61
C THR A 167 6.73 11.56 -25.13
N TYR A 168 7.70 11.55 -26.05
CA TYR A 168 9.13 11.33 -25.73
C TYR A 168 9.70 12.36 -24.73
N THR A 169 9.23 13.60 -24.79
CA THR A 169 9.70 14.70 -23.94
C THR A 169 9.25 14.63 -22.49
N ARG A 170 8.27 13.80 -22.16
CA ARG A 170 7.80 13.59 -20.78
C ARG A 170 8.32 12.27 -20.25
N PRO A 171 8.99 12.24 -19.10
CA PRO A 171 9.45 10.99 -18.50
C PRO A 171 8.27 10.10 -18.13
N ALA A 172 8.43 8.78 -18.30
CA ALA A 172 7.48 7.80 -17.82
C ALA A 172 7.36 7.88 -16.29
N ARG A 173 6.13 7.75 -15.78
CA ARG A 173 5.89 7.74 -14.33
C ARG A 173 6.18 6.35 -13.78
N ARG A 174 7.07 6.29 -12.79
CA ARG A 174 7.47 5.06 -12.09
C ARG A 174 7.00 5.10 -10.65
N TYR A 175 6.49 3.99 -10.15
CA TYR A 175 6.07 3.82 -8.76
C TYR A 175 6.02 2.34 -8.42
N ALA A 176 6.07 2.01 -7.15
CA ALA A 176 5.80 0.67 -6.66
C ALA A 176 4.39 0.59 -6.05
N VAL A 177 3.77 -0.56 -6.20
CA VAL A 177 2.57 -0.96 -5.48
C VAL A 177 2.94 -2.08 -4.53
N ALA A 178 2.61 -1.94 -3.26
CA ALA A 178 2.74 -2.98 -2.27
C ALA A 178 1.38 -3.42 -1.74
N LEU A 179 1.28 -4.72 -1.47
CA LEU A 179 0.16 -5.37 -0.81
C LEU A 179 0.73 -6.36 0.21
N GLY A 180 0.11 -6.48 1.37
CA GLY A 180 0.55 -7.47 2.35
C GLY A 180 -0.48 -7.68 3.45
N CYS A 181 -0.31 -8.75 4.20
CA CYS A 181 -1.16 -9.15 5.32
C CYS A 181 -0.33 -9.53 6.53
N GLU A 182 -0.95 -9.65 7.69
CA GLU A 182 -0.29 -10.21 8.86
C GLU A 182 0.13 -11.66 8.57
N GLU A 183 1.26 -12.08 9.11
CA GLU A 183 1.85 -13.43 8.90
C GLU A 183 0.86 -14.55 9.21
N ALA A 184 -0.05 -14.35 10.16
CA ALA A 184 -1.12 -15.30 10.47
C ALA A 184 -2.00 -15.68 9.26
N ASN A 185 -2.06 -14.84 8.23
CA ASN A 185 -2.79 -15.07 6.99
C ASN A 185 -1.88 -15.52 5.83
N ALA A 186 -0.62 -15.84 6.07
CA ALA A 186 0.36 -16.15 5.03
C ALA A 186 -0.06 -17.33 4.13
N SER A 187 -0.69 -18.36 4.70
CA SER A 187 -1.16 -19.53 3.95
C SER A 187 -2.17 -19.23 2.84
N GLU A 188 -2.92 -18.13 2.99
CA GLU A 188 -3.91 -17.66 2.03
C GLU A 188 -3.31 -16.73 0.95
N PHE A 189 -2.04 -16.34 1.08
CA PHE A 189 -1.39 -15.36 0.21
C PHE A 189 -0.22 -16.02 -0.54
N ILE A 190 -0.41 -16.31 -1.83
CA ILE A 190 0.53 -17.08 -2.65
C ILE A 190 1.97 -16.54 -2.60
N TYR A 191 2.13 -15.23 -2.44
CA TYR A 191 3.45 -14.58 -2.39
C TYR A 191 4.23 -14.91 -1.12
N ALA A 192 3.59 -15.48 -0.09
CA ALA A 192 4.27 -15.99 1.09
C ALA A 192 5.11 -17.24 0.81
N ASP A 193 4.75 -18.01 -0.22
CA ASP A 193 5.45 -19.26 -0.55
C ASP A 193 6.94 -19.02 -0.90
N ALA A 194 7.26 -17.84 -1.40
CA ALA A 194 8.63 -17.45 -1.74
C ALA A 194 9.52 -17.13 -0.51
N LEU A 195 8.92 -16.94 0.68
CA LEU A 195 9.64 -16.51 1.88
C LEU A 195 10.15 -17.68 2.74
N GLY A 196 9.65 -18.89 2.48
CA GLY A 196 9.95 -20.07 3.31
C GLY A 196 9.33 -19.98 4.72
N THR A 197 9.34 -21.10 5.43
CA THR A 197 8.91 -21.15 6.84
C THR A 197 10.05 -20.69 7.75
N GLY A 198 9.78 -19.72 8.64
CA GLY A 198 10.75 -19.26 9.64
C GLY A 198 11.79 -18.27 9.10
N GLY A 199 11.51 -17.57 8.00
CA GLY A 199 12.40 -16.54 7.46
C GLY A 199 12.70 -15.40 8.45
N ILE A 200 13.87 -14.76 8.29
CA ILE A 200 14.27 -13.59 9.07
C ILE A 200 13.41 -12.41 8.63
N ALA A 201 12.67 -11.83 9.57
CA ALA A 201 11.87 -10.64 9.29
C ALA A 201 12.75 -9.38 9.27
N THR A 202 12.53 -8.53 8.28
CA THR A 202 13.18 -7.22 8.21
C THR A 202 12.51 -6.25 9.18
N PRO A 203 13.26 -5.63 10.11
CA PRO A 203 12.71 -4.70 11.07
C PRO A 203 12.40 -3.35 10.42
N ILE A 204 11.13 -3.09 10.12
CA ILE A 204 10.70 -1.81 9.52
C ILE A 204 10.08 -0.87 10.55
N GLY A 205 10.06 0.43 10.20
CA GLY A 205 9.28 1.46 10.89
C GLY A 205 8.24 2.08 9.96
N ALA A 206 7.29 2.82 10.51
CA ALA A 206 6.31 3.55 9.70
C ALA A 206 6.97 4.71 8.91
N SER A 207 7.92 5.42 9.52
CA SER A 207 8.77 6.46 8.93
C SER A 207 9.92 6.75 9.91
N CYS A 208 11.10 7.13 9.44
CA CYS A 208 12.26 7.41 10.30
C CYS A 208 11.96 8.44 11.40
N ARG A 209 11.19 9.48 11.09
CA ARG A 209 10.87 10.55 12.04
C ARG A 209 10.00 10.14 13.23
N ILE A 210 9.33 9.00 13.16
CA ILE A 210 8.48 8.46 14.22
C ILE A 210 8.90 7.05 14.62
N CYS A 211 10.02 6.54 14.10
CA CYS A 211 10.52 5.22 14.41
C CYS A 211 11.44 5.25 15.61
N LEU A 212 11.06 4.53 16.66
CA LEU A 212 11.80 4.46 17.92
C LEU A 212 12.84 3.33 17.97
N ARG A 213 13.11 2.63 16.87
CA ARG A 213 14.16 1.60 16.84
C ARG A 213 15.51 2.26 17.12
N PRO A 214 16.27 1.85 18.14
CA PRO A 214 17.55 2.48 18.46
C PRO A 214 18.61 2.18 17.39
N ASP A 215 18.71 0.92 16.99
CA ASP A 215 19.74 0.42 16.08
C ASP A 215 19.18 0.26 14.66
N CYS A 216 19.49 1.20 13.78
CA CYS A 216 19.08 1.14 12.39
C CYS A 216 20.12 1.82 11.50
N ASP A 217 20.93 1.01 10.80
CA ASP A 217 21.97 1.47 9.87
C ASP A 217 21.44 2.18 8.63
N GLN A 218 20.14 2.05 8.34
CA GLN A 218 19.47 2.70 7.22
C GLN A 218 18.60 3.91 7.64
N ARG A 219 18.81 4.42 8.83
CA ARG A 219 18.07 5.57 9.33
C ARG A 219 18.39 6.83 8.52
N ALA A 220 17.41 7.36 7.80
CA ALA A 220 17.55 8.56 6.99
C ALA A 220 17.40 9.87 7.81
N PHE A 221 16.58 9.85 8.87
CA PHE A 221 16.30 11.03 9.70
C PHE A 221 16.21 10.65 11.17
N PRO A 222 16.67 11.50 12.10
CA PRO A 222 16.44 11.27 13.53
C PRO A 222 14.94 11.31 13.85
N PRO A 223 14.50 10.55 14.87
CA PRO A 223 13.12 10.63 15.37
C PRO A 223 12.82 12.03 15.89
N ALA A 224 11.63 12.54 15.60
CA ALA A 224 11.26 13.91 16.00
C ALA A 224 11.05 14.09 17.51
N ALA A 225 10.73 13.00 18.22
CA ALA A 225 10.44 13.00 19.66
C ALA A 225 11.60 12.49 20.53
N SER A 226 12.76 12.17 19.97
CA SER A 226 13.91 11.62 20.69
C SER A 226 15.08 12.61 20.66
N GLU A 227 15.85 12.58 21.71
CA GLU A 227 17.14 13.28 21.73
C GLU A 227 18.18 12.51 20.92
N ILE A 228 19.14 13.22 20.36
CA ILE A 228 20.27 12.63 19.65
C ILE A 228 21.56 13.02 20.36
N ARG A 229 22.48 12.06 20.42
CA ARG A 229 23.82 12.28 20.95
C ARG A 229 24.85 12.01 19.85
N VAL A 230 25.78 12.93 19.66
CA VAL A 230 26.88 12.79 18.71
C VAL A 230 28.18 12.55 19.48
N ASP A 231 28.85 11.44 19.17
CA ASP A 231 30.21 11.19 19.64
C ASP A 231 31.19 11.46 18.49
N PRO A 232 32.03 12.50 18.55
CA PRO A 232 32.94 12.86 17.48
C PRO A 232 34.05 11.81 17.24
N ASN A 233 34.27 10.89 18.17
CA ASN A 233 35.28 9.84 18.08
C ASN A 233 34.71 8.51 17.58
N ARG A 234 33.39 8.40 17.41
CA ARG A 234 32.72 7.19 16.92
C ARG A 234 32.28 7.36 15.46
N ARG A 235 32.67 6.41 14.63
CA ARG A 235 32.16 6.30 13.24
C ARG A 235 31.13 5.17 13.18
N GLY A 236 29.95 5.49 12.70
CA GLY A 236 28.86 4.53 12.43
C GLY A 236 28.22 4.82 11.08
N ALA A 237 27.31 3.96 10.63
CA ALA A 237 26.50 4.19 9.44
C ALA A 237 25.63 5.46 9.60
N VAL A 238 25.23 5.76 10.82
CA VAL A 238 24.49 6.96 11.22
C VAL A 238 25.39 7.78 12.18
N PRO A 239 25.57 9.11 11.96
CA PRO A 239 26.53 9.92 12.71
C PRO A 239 26.03 10.33 14.11
N TYR A 240 24.96 9.76 14.62
CA TYR A 240 24.39 10.03 15.94
C TYR A 240 23.75 8.77 16.53
N GLU A 241 23.59 8.78 17.84
CA GLU A 241 22.79 7.81 18.58
C GLU A 241 21.46 8.43 18.97
N VAL A 242 20.40 7.64 18.96
CA VAL A 242 19.08 8.03 19.49
C VAL A 242 19.06 7.66 20.97
N VAL A 243 18.77 8.63 21.82
CA VAL A 243 18.79 8.48 23.30
C VAL A 243 17.35 8.51 23.83
#